data_e7ce87ddd9e4db13d04d9efb6ff75115
#
_entry.id   e7ce87ddd9e4db13d04d9efb6ff75115
#
_cell.length_a   1.000
_cell.length_b   1.000
_cell.length_c   1.000
_cell.angle_alpha   90.00
_cell.angle_beta   90.00
_cell.angle_gamma   90.00
#
_symmetry.space_group_name_H-M   'P 1'
#
loop_
_entity.id
_entity.type
_entity.pdbx_description
1 polymer ?
#
loop_
_entity_poly.entity_id
_entity_poly.type
_entity_poly.pdbx_seq_one_letter_code
_entity_poly.pdbx_strand_id
1 'polypeptide(L)'
;HGRNRIIDIIGDLGGFAFEDYDSECENSFANENGDRYITCLNADLTLSDPEYIVATPRGNWTGKTKGGLILSKDCGSTWERLPMPRGLSEFIDQKLDNIEKPNVDSGWTAISADGKRIMWAVASGRGFSNKAVCYTDDEGKTWQKSIFTDSSGNSADEHNVKIFSDYYNSELFFAIAERENLGLYISRDKGATFREVSIKTDIKCPRYAHYQLSRQPDKSGVFWLANGIKGLYRFEIKSDSVGISDILPKDRINCIGFGKGLEETPAMYVTGNISGEYGFYISDDLGESFARINTDRQQYGVIHSICGDMREHGVFCLATGSHGLMFGRQKNLAKP
;
A
#
# COMPACT_ATOMS: atom_id res chain seq x y z
N HIS A 1 19.37 3.73 -2.70
CA HIS A 1 18.76 4.13 -1.42
C HIS A 1 18.42 5.61 -1.52
N GLY A 2 17.13 5.99 -1.49
CA GLY A 2 16.69 7.38 -1.54
C GLY A 2 17.19 8.19 -0.31
N ARG A 3 17.11 9.52 -0.38
CA ARG A 3 17.52 10.42 0.70
C ARG A 3 16.71 10.14 1.97
N ASN A 4 15.39 10.14 1.86
CA ASN A 4 14.52 9.88 2.99
C ASN A 4 14.43 8.39 3.32
N ARG A 5 14.37 8.05 4.58
CA ARG A 5 14.26 6.67 5.08
C ARG A 5 12.81 6.21 5.19
N ILE A 6 11.90 7.15 5.45
CA ILE A 6 10.51 6.85 5.75
C ILE A 6 9.62 7.85 5.01
N ILE A 7 8.59 7.33 4.40
CA ILE A 7 7.45 8.07 3.88
C ILE A 7 6.25 7.66 4.71
N ASP A 8 5.70 8.60 5.46
CA ASP A 8 4.51 8.40 6.29
C ASP A 8 3.30 9.05 5.61
N ILE A 9 2.22 8.31 5.49
CA ILE A 9 0.95 8.80 4.96
C ILE A 9 -0.08 8.88 6.07
N ILE A 10 -0.73 10.03 6.23
CA ILE A 10 -1.54 10.34 7.41
C ILE A 10 -2.88 10.93 7.00
N GLY A 11 -3.93 10.61 7.78
CA GLY A 11 -5.21 11.31 7.75
C GLY A 11 -5.05 12.76 8.20
N ASP A 12 -5.77 13.67 7.55
CA ASP A 12 -5.86 15.13 7.84
C ASP A 12 -4.57 15.95 7.72
N LEU A 13 -3.41 15.32 7.57
CA LEU A 13 -2.11 15.98 7.44
C LEU A 13 -1.37 15.64 6.13
N GLY A 14 -1.92 14.76 5.29
CA GLY A 14 -1.35 14.33 4.02
C GLY A 14 -0.24 13.30 4.17
N GLY A 15 0.93 13.74 4.55
CA GLY A 15 2.07 12.87 4.78
C GLY A 15 3.36 13.63 5.04
N PHE A 16 4.38 12.89 5.40
CA PHE A 16 5.70 13.40 5.75
C PHE A 16 6.80 12.48 5.22
N ALA A 17 7.95 13.06 4.92
CA ALA A 17 9.16 12.35 4.56
C ALA A 17 10.26 12.64 5.60
N PHE A 18 10.87 11.59 6.15
CA PHE A 18 11.88 11.66 7.19
C PHE A 18 13.23 11.16 6.69
N GLU A 19 14.28 11.94 6.89
CA GLU A 19 15.65 11.54 6.55
C GLU A 19 16.21 10.50 7.54
N ASP A 20 15.88 10.67 8.81
CA ASP A 20 16.27 9.75 9.88
C ASP A 20 15.19 9.64 10.98
N TYR A 21 15.49 8.92 12.06
CA TYR A 21 14.55 8.65 13.15
C TYR A 21 14.62 9.69 14.29
N ASP A 22 15.63 10.51 14.31
CA ASP A 22 15.96 11.40 15.45
C ASP A 22 15.77 12.88 15.10
N SER A 23 15.59 13.22 13.80
CA SER A 23 15.35 14.58 13.36
C SER A 23 13.87 14.92 13.26
N GLU A 24 13.56 16.20 13.40
CA GLU A 24 12.23 16.72 13.08
C GLU A 24 11.95 16.55 11.58
N CYS A 25 10.68 16.31 11.25
CA CYS A 25 10.27 16.20 9.87
C CYS A 25 10.20 17.58 9.21
N GLU A 26 11.07 17.83 8.25
CA GLU A 26 11.08 19.09 7.49
C GLU A 26 10.16 19.04 6.26
N ASN A 27 9.90 17.84 5.71
CA ASN A 27 9.23 17.67 4.44
C ASN A 27 7.80 17.10 4.64
N SER A 28 6.79 17.94 4.42
CA SER A 28 5.38 17.53 4.35
C SER A 28 4.92 17.40 2.90
N PHE A 29 3.87 16.62 2.67
CA PHE A 29 3.24 16.57 1.35
C PHE A 29 2.56 17.91 1.07
N ALA A 30 3.20 18.71 0.23
CA ALA A 30 2.75 20.05 -0.15
C ALA A 30 2.92 20.27 -1.66
N ASN A 31 2.16 21.21 -2.21
CA ASN A 31 2.34 21.65 -3.59
C ASN A 31 3.56 22.59 -3.72
N GLU A 32 3.83 23.05 -4.92
CA GLU A 32 4.92 23.97 -5.26
C GLU A 32 4.89 25.32 -4.50
N ASN A 33 3.73 25.69 -3.93
CA ASN A 33 3.56 26.90 -3.13
C ASN A 33 3.70 26.66 -1.63
N GLY A 34 3.99 25.41 -1.20
CA GLY A 34 4.08 25.02 0.19
C GLY A 34 2.73 24.80 0.87
N ASP A 35 1.62 24.80 0.12
CA ASP A 35 0.30 24.49 0.65
C ASP A 35 0.14 22.96 0.82
N ARG A 36 -0.13 22.52 2.04
CA ARG A 36 -0.21 21.09 2.39
C ARG A 36 -1.43 20.41 1.80
N TYR A 37 -1.25 19.17 1.39
CA TYR A 37 -2.33 18.22 1.16
C TYR A 37 -2.90 17.71 2.48
N ILE A 38 -4.06 17.06 2.42
CA ILE A 38 -4.66 16.35 3.55
C ILE A 38 -4.97 14.91 3.16
N THR A 39 -5.05 14.03 4.15
CA THR A 39 -5.51 12.63 4.03
C THR A 39 -4.95 11.90 2.82
N CYS A 40 -3.71 11.47 2.90
CA CYS A 40 -3.16 10.56 1.91
C CYS A 40 -3.62 9.13 2.22
N LEU A 41 -4.22 8.45 1.24
CA LEU A 41 -4.72 7.09 1.43
C LEU A 41 -3.73 6.02 1.04
N ASN A 42 -2.88 6.32 0.06
CA ASN A 42 -1.91 5.37 -0.45
C ASN A 42 -0.70 6.10 -1.05
N ALA A 43 0.44 5.46 -0.95
CA ALA A 43 1.65 5.80 -1.67
C ALA A 43 2.32 4.52 -2.15
N ASP A 44 3.02 4.58 -3.28
CA ASP A 44 3.79 3.48 -3.83
C ASP A 44 5.09 4.00 -4.44
N LEU A 45 6.09 3.12 -4.49
CA LEU A 45 7.41 3.40 -5.03
C LEU A 45 7.95 2.21 -5.80
N THR A 46 8.91 2.45 -6.68
CA THR A 46 9.67 1.39 -7.32
C THR A 46 10.99 1.13 -6.58
N LEU A 47 11.36 -0.13 -6.41
CA LEU A 47 12.64 -0.49 -5.77
C LEU A 47 13.86 -0.15 -6.64
N SER A 48 13.69 -0.06 -7.95
CA SER A 48 14.76 0.31 -8.89
C SER A 48 15.17 1.77 -8.77
N ASP A 49 14.21 2.63 -8.38
CA ASP A 49 14.43 4.05 -8.11
C ASP A 49 13.54 4.51 -6.94
N PRO A 50 14.01 4.34 -5.69
CA PRO A 50 13.22 4.71 -4.51
C PRO A 50 13.04 6.22 -4.33
N GLU A 51 13.65 7.05 -5.16
CA GLU A 51 13.37 8.49 -5.19
C GLU A 51 12.07 8.81 -5.94
N TYR A 52 11.62 7.88 -6.81
CA TYR A 52 10.42 8.01 -7.60
C TYR A 52 9.21 7.42 -6.87
N ILE A 53 8.37 8.30 -6.32
CA ILE A 53 7.24 7.94 -5.45
C ILE A 53 5.96 8.56 -5.98
N VAL A 54 4.88 7.78 -6.00
CA VAL A 54 3.53 8.25 -6.30
C VAL A 54 2.66 8.19 -5.04
N ALA A 55 1.76 9.16 -4.88
CA ALA A 55 0.84 9.20 -3.75
C ALA A 55 -0.52 9.79 -4.14
N THR A 56 -1.55 9.48 -3.35
CA THR A 56 -2.93 9.90 -3.62
C THR A 56 -3.52 10.68 -2.44
N PRO A 57 -3.06 11.93 -2.20
CA PRO A 57 -3.63 12.77 -1.18
C PRO A 57 -4.92 13.46 -1.65
N ARG A 58 -5.69 13.94 -0.67
CA ARG A 58 -6.82 14.86 -0.87
C ARG A 58 -6.34 16.32 -0.85
N GLY A 59 -7.09 17.16 -1.54
CA GLY A 59 -6.92 18.60 -1.45
C GLY A 59 -7.31 19.16 -0.08
N ASN A 60 -6.71 20.26 0.31
CA ASN A 60 -6.97 20.88 1.61
C ASN A 60 -8.31 21.66 1.65
N TRP A 61 -8.77 21.92 2.87
CA TRP A 61 -10.03 22.61 3.12
C TRP A 61 -10.05 24.07 2.64
N THR A 62 -8.88 24.67 2.47
CA THR A 62 -8.74 26.06 2.00
C THR A 62 -8.92 26.18 0.47
N GLY A 63 -8.91 25.07 -0.26
CA GLY A 63 -8.96 25.04 -1.73
C GLY A 63 -7.66 25.40 -2.43
N LYS A 64 -6.58 25.63 -1.68
CA LYS A 64 -5.26 25.96 -2.25
C LYS A 64 -4.55 24.76 -2.87
N THR A 65 -4.80 23.55 -2.35
CA THR A 65 -4.38 22.29 -2.98
C THR A 65 -5.59 21.54 -3.52
N LYS A 66 -5.43 20.95 -4.69
CA LYS A 66 -6.40 20.02 -5.28
C LYS A 66 -5.88 18.60 -5.07
N GLY A 67 -6.74 17.69 -4.63
CA GLY A 67 -6.40 16.28 -4.50
C GLY A 67 -6.13 15.60 -5.84
N GLY A 68 -5.73 14.36 -5.80
CA GLY A 68 -5.44 13.54 -6.96
C GLY A 68 -4.16 12.74 -6.80
N LEU A 69 -3.56 12.40 -7.91
CA LEU A 69 -2.29 11.71 -7.96
C LEU A 69 -1.14 12.72 -7.95
N ILE A 70 -0.20 12.55 -7.05
CA ILE A 70 1.02 13.35 -6.97
C ILE A 70 2.25 12.47 -7.16
N LEU A 71 3.30 13.05 -7.70
CA LEU A 71 4.57 12.41 -8.02
C LEU A 71 5.70 13.16 -7.32
N SER A 72 6.61 12.44 -6.70
CA SER A 72 7.91 12.91 -6.23
C SER A 72 9.02 12.23 -7.03
N LYS A 73 10.09 12.98 -7.33
CA LYS A 73 11.32 12.49 -7.98
C LYS A 73 12.55 12.69 -7.08
N ASP A 74 12.31 12.99 -5.82
CA ASP A 74 13.33 13.30 -4.81
C ASP A 74 13.01 12.68 -3.45
N CYS A 75 12.46 11.44 -3.49
CA CYS A 75 12.15 10.67 -2.29
C CYS A 75 11.16 11.37 -1.34
N GLY A 76 10.15 12.07 -1.87
CA GLY A 76 9.10 12.71 -1.08
C GLY A 76 9.46 14.11 -0.54
N SER A 77 10.58 14.69 -0.96
CA SER A 77 10.97 16.04 -0.54
C SER A 77 10.13 17.12 -1.24
N THR A 78 9.82 16.92 -2.52
CA THR A 78 8.90 17.77 -3.28
C THR A 78 7.88 16.95 -4.05
N TRP A 79 6.75 17.55 -4.37
CA TRP A 79 5.64 16.89 -5.01
C TRP A 79 5.02 17.71 -6.13
N GLU A 80 4.81 17.05 -7.27
CA GLU A 80 4.09 17.59 -8.43
C GLU A 80 2.75 16.85 -8.57
N ARG A 81 1.65 17.61 -8.76
CA ARG A 81 0.36 17.01 -9.07
C ARG A 81 0.29 16.63 -10.54
N LEU A 82 0.03 15.37 -10.83
CA LEU A 82 -0.12 14.90 -12.19
C LEU A 82 -1.42 15.42 -12.83
N PRO A 83 -1.44 15.65 -14.16
CA PRO A 83 -2.64 15.98 -14.89
C PRO A 83 -3.72 14.88 -14.69
N MET A 84 -4.95 15.33 -14.43
CA MET A 84 -6.10 14.43 -14.27
C MET A 84 -6.56 13.90 -15.62
N PRO A 85 -7.12 12.67 -15.67
CA PRO A 85 -7.78 12.19 -16.88
C PRO A 85 -8.85 13.18 -17.36
N ARG A 86 -8.76 13.60 -18.62
CA ARG A 86 -9.82 14.39 -19.23
C ARG A 86 -11.05 13.51 -19.43
N GLY A 87 -12.24 14.05 -19.22
CA GLY A 87 -13.47 13.27 -19.35
C GLY A 87 -13.57 12.14 -18.33
N LEU A 88 -13.18 12.39 -17.08
CA LEU A 88 -13.22 11.36 -16.03
C LEU A 88 -14.61 10.72 -15.90
N SER A 89 -15.70 11.41 -16.29
CA SER A 89 -17.03 10.85 -16.43
C SER A 89 -17.11 9.72 -17.46
N GLU A 90 -16.24 9.68 -18.46
CA GLU A 90 -16.13 8.56 -19.42
C GLU A 90 -15.50 7.32 -18.78
N PHE A 91 -14.67 7.53 -17.74
CA PHE A 91 -14.01 6.47 -16.99
C PHE A 91 -14.81 6.03 -15.76
N ILE A 92 -15.76 6.84 -15.32
CA ILE A 92 -16.49 6.66 -14.07
C ILE A 92 -17.97 6.85 -14.35
N ASP A 93 -18.80 5.82 -14.21
CA ASP A 93 -20.24 5.82 -14.50
C ASP A 93 -21.10 6.74 -13.60
N GLN A 94 -20.49 7.59 -12.82
CA GLN A 94 -21.19 8.57 -12.00
C GLN A 94 -20.72 9.98 -12.31
N LYS A 95 -21.65 10.91 -12.34
CA LYS A 95 -21.36 12.34 -12.32
C LYS A 95 -20.51 12.65 -11.08
N LEU A 96 -19.22 12.57 -11.21
CA LEU A 96 -18.32 13.24 -10.29
C LEU A 96 -18.49 14.73 -10.54
N ASP A 97 -19.56 15.28 -9.96
CA ASP A 97 -19.74 16.72 -9.91
C ASP A 97 -18.51 17.28 -9.19
N ASN A 98 -17.56 17.78 -9.96
CA ASN A 98 -16.38 18.52 -9.51
C ASN A 98 -15.12 17.74 -9.07
N ILE A 99 -14.55 16.95 -9.97
CA ILE A 99 -13.15 16.49 -9.86
C ILE A 99 -12.15 17.64 -9.64
N GLU A 100 -12.54 18.84 -10.02
CA GLU A 100 -11.72 20.03 -9.78
C GLU A 100 -11.94 20.66 -8.40
N LYS A 101 -12.88 20.17 -7.59
CA LYS A 101 -13.03 20.67 -6.22
C LYS A 101 -11.94 20.16 -5.28
N PRO A 102 -11.55 20.97 -4.30
CA PRO A 102 -10.43 20.64 -3.39
C PRO A 102 -10.57 19.33 -2.62
N ASN A 103 -11.77 18.80 -2.49
CA ASN A 103 -12.09 17.59 -1.71
C ASN A 103 -12.29 16.34 -2.54
N VAL A 104 -12.02 16.38 -3.84
CA VAL A 104 -11.96 15.23 -4.70
C VAL A 104 -10.48 14.90 -4.89
N ASP A 105 -10.00 13.90 -4.84
CA ASP A 105 -10.15 12.56 -4.39
C ASP A 105 -8.80 11.89 -4.54
N SER A 106 -8.51 11.19 -3.57
CA SER A 106 -7.38 10.31 -3.46
C SER A 106 -7.68 9.01 -4.21
N GLY A 107 -7.59 7.90 -3.60
CA GLY A 107 -7.79 6.57 -4.16
C GLY A 107 -6.59 5.71 -3.89
N TRP A 108 -6.36 4.75 -4.76
CA TRP A 108 -5.24 3.83 -4.63
C TRP A 108 -4.34 3.94 -5.86
N THR A 109 -3.02 3.94 -5.67
CA THR A 109 -2.05 4.03 -6.77
C THR A 109 -1.06 2.89 -6.71
N ALA A 110 -0.49 2.54 -7.85
CA ALA A 110 0.63 1.62 -7.97
C ALA A 110 1.55 2.11 -9.10
N ILE A 111 2.84 1.83 -8.97
CA ILE A 111 3.84 2.15 -9.98
C ILE A 111 4.57 0.88 -10.40
N SER A 112 4.80 0.69 -11.71
CA SER A 112 5.52 -0.47 -12.23
C SER A 112 6.96 -0.55 -11.74
N ALA A 113 7.54 -1.74 -11.75
CA ALA A 113 8.91 -1.99 -11.32
C ALA A 113 9.96 -1.12 -12.04
N ASP A 114 9.71 -0.76 -13.30
CA ASP A 114 10.57 0.11 -14.11
C ASP A 114 10.22 1.62 -13.98
N GLY A 115 9.27 1.97 -13.14
CA GLY A 115 8.85 3.35 -12.89
C GLY A 115 8.06 4.01 -14.04
N LYS A 116 7.78 3.31 -15.13
CA LYS A 116 7.20 3.92 -16.33
C LYS A 116 5.68 4.00 -16.31
N ARG A 117 5.02 2.95 -15.78
CA ARG A 117 3.58 2.91 -15.69
C ARG A 117 3.10 3.32 -14.32
N ILE A 118 2.24 4.29 -14.26
CA ILE A 118 1.52 4.69 -13.04
C ILE A 118 0.06 4.34 -13.21
N MET A 119 -0.49 3.65 -12.22
CA MET A 119 -1.90 3.28 -12.15
C MET A 119 -2.61 4.06 -11.06
N TRP A 120 -3.88 4.33 -11.26
CA TRP A 120 -4.72 5.03 -10.30
C TRP A 120 -6.13 4.43 -10.26
N ALA A 121 -6.50 3.84 -9.15
CA ALA A 121 -7.87 3.48 -8.81
C ALA A 121 -8.53 4.73 -8.21
N VAL A 122 -9.19 5.49 -9.06
CA VAL A 122 -9.74 6.80 -8.73
C VAL A 122 -10.90 6.65 -7.75
N ALA A 123 -10.81 7.30 -6.60
CA ALA A 123 -11.86 7.26 -5.61
C ALA A 123 -12.68 8.55 -5.61
N SER A 124 -13.93 8.46 -5.21
CA SER A 124 -14.83 9.58 -4.98
C SER A 124 -15.26 9.65 -3.52
N GLY A 125 -15.48 10.87 -3.00
CA GLY A 125 -16.07 11.11 -1.70
C GLY A 125 -15.36 10.42 -0.54
N ARG A 126 -14.32 10.99 0.01
CA ARG A 126 -13.49 10.47 1.11
C ARG A 126 -12.71 9.18 0.81
N GLY A 127 -12.54 8.82 -0.47
CA GLY A 127 -11.73 7.67 -0.87
C GLY A 127 -12.34 6.30 -0.63
N PHE A 128 -13.62 6.21 -0.32
CA PHE A 128 -14.25 4.95 0.09
C PHE A 128 -14.86 4.13 -1.06
N SER A 129 -14.92 4.66 -2.26
CA SER A 129 -15.33 3.88 -3.42
C SER A 129 -14.67 4.39 -4.68
N ASN A 130 -13.82 3.59 -5.30
CA ASN A 130 -13.36 3.87 -6.64
C ASN A 130 -14.38 3.37 -7.67
N LYS A 131 -14.39 4.04 -8.81
CA LYS A 131 -15.33 3.79 -9.91
C LYS A 131 -14.60 3.41 -11.19
N ALA A 132 -13.30 3.63 -11.24
CA ALA A 132 -12.46 3.26 -12.36
C ALA A 132 -11.03 3.05 -11.90
N VAL A 133 -10.34 2.16 -12.62
CA VAL A 133 -8.89 2.05 -12.59
C VAL A 133 -8.38 2.54 -13.92
N CYS A 134 -7.45 3.48 -13.91
CA CYS A 134 -6.81 4.01 -15.09
C CYS A 134 -5.29 3.97 -14.95
N TYR A 135 -4.60 4.13 -16.07
CA TYR A 135 -3.15 4.14 -16.12
C TYR A 135 -2.60 5.14 -17.11
N THR A 136 -1.36 5.54 -16.88
CA THR A 136 -0.58 6.45 -17.73
C THR A 136 0.86 5.93 -17.86
N ASP A 137 1.47 6.17 -19.03
CA ASP A 137 2.88 5.90 -19.31
C ASP A 137 3.68 7.21 -19.56
N ASP A 138 3.04 8.36 -19.37
CA ASP A 138 3.58 9.67 -19.71
C ASP A 138 3.31 10.73 -18.61
N GLU A 139 3.30 10.28 -17.36
CA GLU A 139 3.07 11.12 -16.18
C GLU A 139 1.74 11.90 -16.25
N GLY A 140 0.69 11.24 -16.72
CA GLY A 140 -0.66 11.79 -16.73
C GLY A 140 -1.03 12.67 -17.91
N LYS A 141 -0.16 12.81 -18.93
CA LYS A 141 -0.51 13.55 -20.16
C LYS A 141 -1.61 12.82 -20.94
N THR A 142 -1.55 11.48 -20.95
CA THR A 142 -2.60 10.63 -21.50
C THR A 142 -2.99 9.54 -20.48
N TRP A 143 -4.26 9.18 -20.49
CA TRP A 143 -4.82 8.17 -19.60
C TRP A 143 -5.63 7.15 -20.37
N GLN A 144 -5.56 5.89 -19.93
CA GLN A 144 -6.37 4.79 -20.43
C GLN A 144 -7.05 4.07 -19.28
N LYS A 145 -8.24 3.51 -19.53
CA LYS A 145 -9.01 2.72 -18.54
C LYS A 145 -8.56 1.26 -18.56
N SER A 146 -8.34 0.68 -17.40
CA SER A 146 -8.14 -0.76 -17.26
C SER A 146 -9.45 -1.52 -17.44
N ILE A 147 -9.37 -2.71 -18.01
CA ILE A 147 -10.51 -3.60 -18.24
C ILE A 147 -10.45 -4.72 -17.20
N PHE A 148 -11.57 -4.97 -16.51
CA PHE A 148 -11.71 -6.08 -15.59
C PHE A 148 -12.60 -7.16 -16.18
N THR A 149 -12.21 -8.43 -16.02
CA THR A 149 -13.00 -9.59 -16.42
C THR A 149 -13.11 -10.58 -15.26
N ASP A 150 -14.25 -11.26 -15.17
CA ASP A 150 -14.41 -12.39 -14.25
C ASP A 150 -13.55 -13.61 -14.68
N SER A 151 -13.58 -14.66 -13.89
CA SER A 151 -12.83 -15.89 -14.17
C SER A 151 -13.26 -16.60 -15.45
N SER A 152 -14.48 -16.33 -15.95
CA SER A 152 -15.03 -16.83 -17.21
C SER A 152 -14.70 -15.95 -18.42
N GLY A 153 -14.13 -14.75 -18.18
CA GLY A 153 -13.77 -13.78 -19.22
C GLY A 153 -14.87 -12.79 -19.58
N ASN A 154 -15.99 -12.76 -18.83
CA ASN A 154 -17.01 -11.74 -19.02
C ASN A 154 -16.55 -10.41 -18.37
N SER A 155 -17.07 -9.30 -18.87
CA SER A 155 -16.80 -7.99 -18.26
C SER A 155 -17.22 -7.99 -16.80
N ALA A 156 -16.31 -7.55 -15.92
CA ALA A 156 -16.55 -7.34 -14.51
C ALA A 156 -16.56 -5.85 -14.21
N ASP A 157 -17.63 -5.38 -13.58
CA ASP A 157 -17.73 -3.99 -13.11
C ASP A 157 -17.25 -3.92 -11.66
N GLU A 158 -15.94 -3.77 -11.49
CA GLU A 158 -15.32 -3.81 -10.18
C GLU A 158 -15.22 -2.44 -9.55
N HIS A 159 -15.79 -2.35 -8.34
CA HIS A 159 -15.70 -1.21 -7.47
C HIS A 159 -14.87 -1.54 -6.22
N ASN A 160 -14.26 -0.52 -5.62
CA ASN A 160 -13.48 -0.66 -4.39
C ASN A 160 -12.30 -1.63 -4.52
N VAL A 161 -11.53 -1.48 -5.58
CA VAL A 161 -10.28 -2.23 -5.75
C VAL A 161 -9.09 -1.44 -5.23
N LYS A 162 -8.16 -2.13 -4.59
CA LYS A 162 -6.82 -1.66 -4.29
C LYS A 162 -5.86 -2.34 -5.25
N ILE A 163 -5.09 -1.54 -5.97
CA ILE A 163 -4.13 -2.00 -6.99
C ILE A 163 -2.73 -2.00 -6.44
N PHE A 164 -1.95 -2.97 -6.88
CA PHE A 164 -0.56 -3.16 -6.49
C PHE A 164 0.26 -3.57 -7.70
N SER A 165 1.51 -3.14 -7.75
CA SER A 165 2.51 -3.58 -8.73
C SER A 165 3.36 -4.72 -8.16
N ASP A 166 4.05 -5.44 -9.00
CA ASP A 166 5.17 -6.27 -8.59
C ASP A 166 6.45 -5.43 -8.50
N TYR A 167 7.36 -5.76 -7.58
CA TYR A 167 8.60 -4.99 -7.41
C TYR A 167 9.65 -5.24 -8.49
N TYR A 168 9.56 -6.34 -9.23
CA TYR A 168 10.58 -6.81 -10.16
C TYR A 168 10.05 -7.00 -11.59
N ASN A 169 8.78 -7.25 -11.74
CA ASN A 169 8.14 -7.51 -13.02
C ASN A 169 7.19 -6.39 -13.41
N SER A 170 7.61 -5.53 -14.33
CA SER A 170 6.82 -4.38 -14.79
C SER A 170 5.51 -4.77 -15.50
N GLU A 171 5.39 -6.00 -15.99
CA GLU A 171 4.16 -6.50 -16.62
C GLU A 171 3.11 -6.92 -15.58
N LEU A 172 3.55 -7.24 -14.33
CA LEU A 172 2.71 -7.84 -13.31
C LEU A 172 2.10 -6.80 -12.38
N PHE A 173 0.78 -6.74 -12.41
CA PHE A 173 -0.03 -6.01 -11.42
C PHE A 173 -1.08 -6.95 -10.85
N PHE A 174 -1.56 -6.64 -9.67
CA PHE A 174 -2.69 -7.32 -9.07
C PHE A 174 -3.61 -6.34 -8.36
N ALA A 175 -4.87 -6.72 -8.22
CA ALA A 175 -5.86 -5.91 -7.55
C ALA A 175 -6.67 -6.77 -6.57
N ILE A 176 -6.96 -6.19 -5.42
CA ILE A 176 -7.85 -6.77 -4.41
C ILE A 176 -9.17 -6.01 -4.44
N ALA A 177 -10.26 -6.73 -4.73
CA ALA A 177 -11.62 -6.21 -4.59
C ALA A 177 -12.11 -6.44 -3.17
N GLU A 178 -12.55 -5.38 -2.51
CA GLU A 178 -13.10 -5.42 -1.16
C GLU A 178 -14.55 -5.92 -1.19
N ARG A 179 -14.71 -7.21 -0.98
CA ARG A 179 -15.99 -7.92 -0.90
C ARG A 179 -16.07 -8.67 0.44
N GLU A 180 -17.20 -9.36 0.71
CA GLU A 180 -17.27 -10.26 1.87
C GLU A 180 -16.12 -11.27 1.86
N ASN A 181 -15.87 -11.88 0.68
CA ASN A 181 -14.72 -12.72 0.42
C ASN A 181 -13.77 -11.98 -0.51
N LEU A 182 -12.47 -12.26 -0.35
CA LEU A 182 -11.41 -11.66 -1.16
C LEU A 182 -11.64 -11.90 -2.65
N GLY A 183 -11.76 -10.83 -3.43
CA GLY A 183 -11.64 -10.87 -4.89
C GLY A 183 -10.21 -10.55 -5.30
N LEU A 184 -9.56 -11.45 -6.01
CA LEU A 184 -8.20 -11.24 -6.51
C LEU A 184 -8.22 -11.19 -8.04
N TYR A 185 -7.64 -10.13 -8.58
CA TYR A 185 -7.43 -9.93 -10.01
C TYR A 185 -5.95 -9.83 -10.32
N ILE A 186 -5.54 -10.40 -11.44
CA ILE A 186 -4.15 -10.35 -11.91
C ILE A 186 -4.12 -9.76 -13.32
N SER A 187 -3.19 -8.85 -13.54
CA SER A 187 -2.79 -8.34 -14.85
C SER A 187 -1.36 -8.79 -15.17
N ARG A 188 -1.12 -9.14 -16.43
CA ARG A 188 0.19 -9.50 -16.98
C ARG A 188 0.55 -8.66 -18.20
N ASP A 189 -0.15 -7.55 -18.38
CA ASP A 189 -0.03 -6.61 -19.48
C ASP A 189 0.06 -5.15 -18.96
N LYS A 190 0.82 -4.97 -17.89
CA LYS A 190 1.04 -3.67 -17.24
C LYS A 190 -0.23 -3.03 -16.71
N GLY A 191 -1.21 -3.80 -16.26
CA GLY A 191 -2.45 -3.27 -15.72
C GLY A 191 -3.48 -2.84 -16.76
N ALA A 192 -3.28 -3.13 -18.06
CA ALA A 192 -4.27 -2.83 -19.07
C ALA A 192 -5.52 -3.70 -18.91
N THR A 193 -5.33 -5.00 -18.64
CA THR A 193 -6.43 -5.92 -18.35
C THR A 193 -6.19 -6.66 -17.04
N PHE A 194 -7.24 -6.84 -16.26
CA PHE A 194 -7.26 -7.60 -15.02
C PHE A 194 -8.25 -8.75 -15.13
N ARG A 195 -7.79 -9.95 -14.83
CA ARG A 195 -8.64 -11.15 -14.80
C ARG A 195 -8.78 -11.68 -13.39
N GLU A 196 -10.01 -11.98 -12.99
CA GLU A 196 -10.28 -12.57 -11.68
C GLU A 196 -9.70 -13.98 -11.60
N VAL A 197 -9.07 -14.25 -10.45
CA VAL A 197 -8.55 -15.58 -10.10
C VAL A 197 -9.52 -16.23 -9.13
N SER A 198 -9.96 -17.45 -9.47
CA SER A 198 -10.79 -18.24 -8.55
C SER A 198 -9.98 -18.66 -7.33
N ILE A 199 -10.31 -18.12 -6.18
CA ILE A 199 -9.72 -18.46 -4.89
C ILE A 199 -10.60 -19.52 -4.24
N LYS A 200 -10.01 -20.68 -3.90
CA LYS A 200 -10.74 -21.79 -3.25
C LYS A 200 -10.87 -21.65 -1.73
N THR A 201 -10.22 -20.66 -1.14
CA THR A 201 -10.20 -20.42 0.31
C THR A 201 -11.14 -19.27 0.68
N ASP A 202 -11.83 -19.41 1.80
CA ASP A 202 -12.75 -18.39 2.33
C ASP A 202 -11.96 -17.32 3.11
N ILE A 203 -11.21 -16.49 2.38
CA ILE A 203 -10.48 -15.37 2.97
C ILE A 203 -11.41 -14.17 3.03
N LYS A 204 -11.74 -13.74 4.25
CA LYS A 204 -12.57 -12.56 4.47
C LYS A 204 -11.81 -11.28 4.16
N CYS A 205 -12.41 -10.42 3.36
CA CYS A 205 -11.90 -9.09 3.07
C CYS A 205 -13.07 -8.10 2.95
N PRO A 206 -13.89 -7.95 4.01
CA PRO A 206 -15.06 -7.10 3.95
C PRO A 206 -14.65 -5.64 3.76
N ARG A 207 -15.49 -4.91 3.07
CA ARG A 207 -15.35 -3.47 2.91
C ARG A 207 -15.16 -2.79 4.27
N TYR A 208 -14.22 -1.86 4.36
CA TYR A 208 -13.79 -1.18 5.59
C TYR A 208 -13.06 -2.06 6.62
N ALA A 209 -12.74 -3.31 6.32
CA ALA A 209 -11.84 -4.06 7.17
C ALA A 209 -10.45 -3.44 7.16
N HIS A 210 -9.84 -3.38 8.32
CA HIS A 210 -8.42 -3.09 8.41
C HIS A 210 -7.66 -4.34 7.97
N TYR A 211 -7.12 -4.29 6.76
CA TYR A 211 -6.18 -5.28 6.30
C TYR A 211 -4.96 -4.59 5.73
N GLN A 212 -3.84 -5.22 5.87
CA GLN A 212 -2.59 -4.78 5.27
C GLN A 212 -2.06 -5.85 4.33
N LEU A 213 -1.70 -5.40 3.13
CA LEU A 213 -0.99 -6.20 2.15
C LEU A 213 0.43 -5.69 2.06
N SER A 214 1.39 -6.61 2.02
CA SER A 214 2.79 -6.30 1.80
C SER A 214 3.39 -7.21 0.73
N ARG A 215 4.05 -6.61 -0.25
CA ARG A 215 4.81 -7.35 -1.28
C ARG A 215 6.11 -7.85 -0.67
N GLN A 216 6.50 -9.06 -0.99
CA GLN A 216 7.77 -9.61 -0.51
C GLN A 216 8.94 -8.97 -1.26
N PRO A 217 9.90 -8.31 -0.57
CA PRO A 217 10.87 -7.43 -1.23
C PRO A 217 12.04 -8.15 -1.91
N ASP A 218 12.13 -9.48 -1.80
CA ASP A 218 13.19 -10.31 -2.43
C ASP A 218 12.63 -11.25 -3.50
N LYS A 219 11.29 -11.24 -3.75
CA LYS A 219 10.69 -12.23 -4.63
C LYS A 219 9.52 -11.68 -5.45
N SER A 220 9.65 -11.74 -6.78
CA SER A 220 8.57 -11.41 -7.71
C SER A 220 7.37 -12.33 -7.56
N GLY A 221 6.17 -11.79 -7.73
CA GLY A 221 4.92 -12.53 -7.69
C GLY A 221 4.50 -12.99 -6.30
N VAL A 222 5.16 -12.53 -5.24
CA VAL A 222 4.81 -12.92 -3.87
C VAL A 222 4.34 -11.73 -3.06
N PHE A 223 3.17 -11.88 -2.45
CA PHE A 223 2.65 -10.92 -1.49
C PHE A 223 1.98 -11.60 -0.31
N TRP A 224 1.84 -10.84 0.76
CA TRP A 224 1.30 -11.30 2.04
C TRP A 224 0.11 -10.44 2.45
N LEU A 225 -0.87 -11.06 3.10
CA LEU A 225 -2.09 -10.40 3.55
C LEU A 225 -2.36 -10.74 5.02
N ALA A 226 -2.39 -9.69 5.84
CA ALA A 226 -2.94 -9.70 7.18
C ALA A 226 -4.35 -9.08 7.14
N ASN A 227 -5.41 -9.87 7.33
CA ASN A 227 -6.78 -9.38 7.15
C ASN A 227 -7.44 -8.88 8.44
N GLY A 228 -6.72 -8.90 9.57
CA GLY A 228 -7.23 -8.44 10.86
C GLY A 228 -8.33 -9.32 11.49
N ILE A 229 -8.69 -10.43 10.86
CA ILE A 229 -9.76 -11.35 11.30
C ILE A 229 -9.16 -12.69 11.72
N LYS A 230 -8.47 -13.35 10.80
CA LYS A 230 -7.89 -14.67 11.03
C LYS A 230 -6.83 -14.97 9.98
N GLY A 231 -5.71 -15.55 10.38
CA GLY A 231 -4.64 -16.00 9.52
C GLY A 231 -3.64 -14.91 9.11
N LEU A 232 -2.55 -15.38 8.55
CA LEU A 232 -1.57 -14.62 7.79
C LEU A 232 -1.37 -15.36 6.47
N TYR A 233 -1.81 -14.75 5.37
CA TYR A 233 -1.85 -15.41 4.09
C TYR A 233 -0.67 -15.01 3.22
N ARG A 234 0.02 -16.00 2.67
CA ARG A 234 1.05 -15.83 1.62
C ARG A 234 0.48 -16.25 0.28
N PHE A 235 0.57 -15.35 -0.67
CA PHE A 235 0.18 -15.57 -2.07
C PHE A 235 1.40 -15.68 -2.95
N GLU A 236 1.39 -16.63 -3.87
CA GLU A 236 2.43 -16.80 -4.88
C GLU A 236 1.79 -16.89 -6.27
N ILE A 237 1.96 -15.84 -7.07
CA ILE A 237 1.43 -15.75 -8.43
C ILE A 237 2.33 -16.57 -9.35
N LYS A 238 1.77 -17.60 -9.98
CA LYS A 238 2.41 -18.44 -10.98
C LYS A 238 1.84 -18.11 -12.36
N SER A 239 2.36 -18.75 -13.44
CA SER A 239 1.87 -18.52 -14.81
C SER A 239 0.34 -18.65 -14.91
N ASP A 240 -0.22 -19.74 -14.41
CA ASP A 240 -1.62 -20.12 -14.63
C ASP A 240 -2.44 -20.27 -13.33
N SER A 241 -1.85 -19.98 -12.19
CA SER A 241 -2.48 -20.19 -10.89
C SER A 241 -1.92 -19.26 -9.81
N VAL A 242 -2.59 -19.23 -8.66
CA VAL A 242 -2.10 -18.58 -7.46
C VAL A 242 -2.03 -19.62 -6.35
N GLY A 243 -0.83 -19.83 -5.81
CA GLY A 243 -0.63 -20.59 -4.59
C GLY A 243 -1.02 -19.73 -3.38
N ILE A 244 -1.77 -20.30 -2.43
CA ILE A 244 -2.15 -19.62 -1.20
C ILE A 244 -1.80 -20.52 -0.03
N SER A 245 -1.09 -19.96 0.95
CA SER A 245 -0.74 -20.63 2.21
C SER A 245 -1.20 -19.77 3.37
N ASP A 246 -1.87 -20.36 4.33
CA ASP A 246 -2.18 -19.73 5.62
C ASP A 246 -1.10 -20.14 6.62
N ILE A 247 -0.26 -19.19 6.98
CA ILE A 247 0.93 -19.40 7.84
C ILE A 247 0.53 -19.45 9.32
N LEU A 248 -0.48 -18.68 9.72
CA LEU A 248 -0.95 -18.57 11.10
C LEU A 248 -2.46 -18.81 11.19
N PRO A 249 -2.96 -20.03 10.87
CA PRO A 249 -4.39 -20.29 10.66
C PRO A 249 -5.25 -20.17 11.93
N LYS A 250 -4.64 -20.12 13.11
CA LYS A 250 -5.35 -19.99 14.39
C LYS A 250 -5.27 -18.60 15.00
N ASP A 251 -4.38 -17.78 14.47
CA ASP A 251 -4.03 -16.48 15.03
C ASP A 251 -4.72 -15.34 14.31
N ARG A 252 -4.70 -14.15 14.90
CA ARG A 252 -5.24 -12.94 14.30
C ARG A 252 -4.11 -11.95 14.04
N ILE A 253 -3.78 -11.73 12.80
CA ILE A 253 -2.74 -10.77 12.39
C ILE A 253 -3.40 -9.54 11.80
N ASN A 254 -3.05 -8.38 12.34
CA ASN A 254 -3.64 -7.10 11.95
C ASN A 254 -2.82 -6.40 10.87
N CYS A 255 -1.48 -6.39 11.02
CA CYS A 255 -0.59 -5.69 10.09
C CYS A 255 0.61 -6.57 9.75
N ILE A 256 1.17 -6.33 8.58
CA ILE A 256 2.39 -6.97 8.09
C ILE A 256 3.24 -5.97 7.29
N GLY A 257 4.53 -5.98 7.51
CA GLY A 257 5.52 -5.25 6.72
C GLY A 257 6.84 -5.98 6.67
N PHE A 258 7.71 -5.56 5.79
CA PHE A 258 9.06 -6.11 5.65
C PHE A 258 10.11 -5.08 5.98
N GLY A 259 11.29 -5.55 6.32
CA GLY A 259 12.50 -4.77 6.54
C GLY A 259 13.73 -5.59 6.18
N LYS A 260 14.91 -5.02 6.41
CA LYS A 260 16.18 -5.71 6.21
C LYS A 260 16.26 -6.94 7.10
N GLY A 261 16.59 -8.08 6.52
CA GLY A 261 16.91 -9.30 7.24
C GLY A 261 18.34 -9.36 7.78
N LEU A 262 18.60 -10.37 8.56
CA LEU A 262 19.95 -10.68 9.04
C LEU A 262 20.87 -11.10 7.90
N GLU A 263 20.31 -11.79 6.92
CA GLU A 263 20.99 -12.27 5.71
C GLU A 263 20.22 -11.75 4.48
N GLU A 264 20.12 -12.53 3.42
CA GLU A 264 19.40 -12.16 2.19
C GLU A 264 17.87 -12.21 2.34
N THR A 265 17.35 -13.07 3.24
CA THR A 265 15.91 -13.18 3.51
C THR A 265 15.42 -11.93 4.26
N PRO A 266 14.39 -11.23 3.78
CA PRO A 266 13.87 -10.06 4.46
C PRO A 266 13.25 -10.41 5.81
N ALA A 267 13.46 -9.57 6.82
CA ALA A 267 12.75 -9.69 8.08
C ALA A 267 11.28 -9.30 7.90
N MET A 268 10.38 -10.09 8.43
CA MET A 268 8.95 -9.83 8.46
C MET A 268 8.56 -9.26 9.82
N TYR A 269 7.78 -8.20 9.82
CA TYR A 269 7.22 -7.58 11.02
C TYR A 269 5.71 -7.71 10.99
N VAL A 270 5.11 -8.17 12.08
CA VAL A 270 3.66 -8.30 12.18
C VAL A 270 3.14 -7.77 13.53
N THR A 271 1.88 -7.32 13.52
CA THR A 271 1.14 -7.02 14.75
C THR A 271 -0.10 -7.90 14.83
N GLY A 272 -0.40 -8.40 16.00
CA GLY A 272 -1.57 -9.26 16.20
C GLY A 272 -1.47 -10.14 17.41
N ASN A 273 -2.37 -11.12 17.49
CA ASN A 273 -2.33 -12.18 18.49
C ASN A 273 -1.67 -13.41 17.88
N ILE A 274 -0.54 -13.82 18.44
CA ILE A 274 0.11 -15.09 18.11
C ILE A 274 0.08 -15.96 19.36
N SER A 275 -0.49 -17.16 19.22
CA SER A 275 -0.66 -18.10 20.34
C SER A 275 -1.39 -17.51 21.57
N GLY A 276 -2.33 -16.59 21.31
CA GLY A 276 -3.14 -15.95 22.36
C GLY A 276 -2.52 -14.70 22.97
N GLU A 277 -1.31 -14.31 22.57
CA GLU A 277 -0.63 -13.13 23.08
C GLU A 277 -0.62 -12.00 22.04
N TYR A 278 -1.16 -10.81 22.38
CA TYR A 278 -1.08 -9.66 21.51
C TYR A 278 0.30 -9.01 21.60
N GLY A 279 0.87 -8.71 20.44
CA GLY A 279 2.19 -8.10 20.40
C GLY A 279 2.60 -7.61 19.02
N PHE A 280 3.84 -7.12 18.97
CA PHE A 280 4.60 -6.86 17.77
C PHE A 280 5.66 -7.92 17.66
N TYR A 281 5.79 -8.52 16.49
CA TYR A 281 6.63 -9.68 16.29
C TYR A 281 7.54 -9.46 15.08
N ILE A 282 8.72 -10.06 15.14
CA ILE A 282 9.65 -10.20 14.02
C ILE A 282 9.80 -11.69 13.67
N SER A 283 9.94 -11.96 12.39
CA SER A 283 10.32 -13.26 11.83
C SER A 283 11.45 -13.06 10.83
N ASP A 284 12.55 -13.77 11.00
CA ASP A 284 13.71 -13.76 10.09
C ASP A 284 13.70 -14.96 9.12
N ASP A 285 12.64 -15.77 9.15
CA ASP A 285 12.48 -17.02 8.40
C ASP A 285 11.15 -17.08 7.61
N LEU A 286 10.61 -15.90 7.23
CA LEU A 286 9.36 -15.75 6.47
C LEU A 286 8.16 -16.47 7.12
N GLY A 287 8.06 -16.39 8.46
CA GLY A 287 6.89 -16.83 9.20
C GLY A 287 6.97 -18.26 9.72
N GLU A 288 8.10 -18.93 9.62
CA GLU A 288 8.32 -20.25 10.28
C GLU A 288 8.40 -20.09 11.82
N SER A 289 9.00 -18.98 12.28
CA SER A 289 9.03 -18.62 13.69
C SER A 289 8.82 -17.12 13.90
N PHE A 290 8.34 -16.74 15.10
CA PHE A 290 8.08 -15.36 15.48
C PHE A 290 8.63 -15.07 16.87
N ALA A 291 9.38 -13.97 16.99
CA ALA A 291 9.86 -13.44 18.26
C ALA A 291 9.12 -12.14 18.58
N ARG A 292 8.52 -12.07 19.80
CA ARG A 292 7.88 -10.83 20.26
C ARG A 292 8.93 -9.76 20.56
N ILE A 293 8.71 -8.54 20.03
CA ILE A 293 9.66 -7.42 20.13
C ILE A 293 9.17 -6.27 21.02
N ASN A 294 7.97 -6.38 21.60
CA ASN A 294 7.45 -5.41 22.56
C ASN A 294 7.17 -6.05 23.92
N THR A 295 7.04 -5.22 24.94
CA THR A 295 6.57 -5.62 26.27
C THR A 295 5.09 -5.27 26.45
N ASP A 296 4.46 -5.74 27.53
CA ASP A 296 3.06 -5.43 27.85
C ASP A 296 2.81 -3.94 28.11
N ARG A 297 3.86 -3.18 28.41
CA ARG A 297 3.79 -1.71 28.58
C ARG A 297 3.84 -0.94 27.25
N GLN A 298 4.16 -1.60 26.13
CA GLN A 298 4.33 -1.02 24.82
C GLN A 298 3.21 -1.46 23.87
N GLN A 299 1.96 -1.13 24.20
CA GLN A 299 0.79 -1.58 23.43
C GLN A 299 0.30 -0.53 22.41
N TYR A 300 0.44 0.75 22.70
CA TYR A 300 0.15 1.91 21.82
C TYR A 300 -1.23 1.94 21.14
N GLY A 301 -2.20 1.18 21.64
CA GLY A 301 -3.58 1.15 21.12
C GLY A 301 -3.70 0.49 19.75
N VAL A 302 -4.49 1.09 18.87
CA VAL A 302 -4.69 0.59 17.51
C VAL A 302 -3.45 0.85 16.67
N ILE A 303 -2.94 -0.19 16.03
CA ILE A 303 -1.85 -0.09 15.05
C ILE A 303 -2.47 -0.20 13.66
N HIS A 304 -2.21 0.78 12.82
CA HIS A 304 -2.70 0.85 11.44
C HIS A 304 -1.74 0.25 10.44
N SER A 305 -0.44 0.34 10.68
CA SER A 305 0.58 -0.32 9.87
C SER A 305 1.85 -0.58 10.66
N ILE A 306 2.64 -1.53 10.17
CA ILE A 306 4.00 -1.81 10.62
C ILE A 306 4.90 -2.00 9.39
N CYS A 307 6.11 -1.49 9.45
CA CYS A 307 7.16 -1.80 8.47
C CYS A 307 8.53 -1.81 9.14
N GLY A 308 9.44 -2.64 8.63
CA GLY A 308 10.85 -2.60 9.01
C GLY A 308 11.63 -1.60 8.17
N ASP A 309 12.73 -1.12 8.69
CA ASP A 309 13.72 -0.37 7.91
C ASP A 309 14.43 -1.31 6.93
N MET A 310 14.47 -0.93 5.64
CA MET A 310 15.14 -1.73 4.61
C MET A 310 16.68 -1.59 4.61
N ARG A 311 17.24 -0.75 5.47
CA ARG A 311 18.69 -0.49 5.62
C ARG A 311 19.28 -1.12 6.86
N GLU A 312 18.45 -1.28 7.93
CA GLU A 312 18.90 -1.71 9.24
C GLU A 312 17.98 -2.77 9.84
N HIS A 313 18.50 -3.98 10.10
CA HIS A 313 17.75 -5.04 10.75
C HIS A 313 17.36 -4.67 12.19
N GLY A 314 16.17 -5.06 12.60
CA GLY A 314 15.67 -4.82 13.95
C GLY A 314 15.14 -3.40 14.20
N VAL A 315 15.18 -2.52 13.19
CA VAL A 315 14.56 -1.20 13.21
C VAL A 315 13.22 -1.25 12.50
N PHE A 316 12.19 -0.70 13.10
CA PHE A 316 10.83 -0.74 12.56
C PHE A 316 10.02 0.50 12.94
N CYS A 317 8.96 0.73 12.18
CA CYS A 317 8.01 1.81 12.36
C CYS A 317 6.61 1.27 12.59
N LEU A 318 5.85 1.97 13.44
CA LEU A 318 4.44 1.72 13.71
C LEU A 318 3.63 2.98 13.44
N ALA A 319 2.65 2.91 12.57
CA ALA A 319 1.62 3.94 12.48
C ALA A 319 0.51 3.63 13.48
N THR A 320 0.36 4.48 14.48
CA THR A 320 -0.60 4.27 15.57
C THR A 320 -1.81 5.18 15.44
N GLY A 321 -2.95 4.75 15.99
CA GLY A 321 -4.18 5.55 15.95
C GLY A 321 -4.18 6.76 16.90
N SER A 322 -3.25 6.85 17.84
CA SER A 322 -3.30 7.86 18.89
C SER A 322 -1.94 8.46 19.31
N HIS A 323 -0.83 7.86 18.91
CA HIS A 323 0.52 8.30 19.30
C HIS A 323 1.37 8.75 18.10
N GLY A 324 0.77 8.87 16.90
CA GLY A 324 1.48 9.19 15.67
C GLY A 324 2.37 8.04 15.18
N LEU A 325 3.45 8.41 14.49
CA LEU A 325 4.45 7.47 14.02
C LEU A 325 5.45 7.16 15.14
N MET A 326 5.61 5.90 15.45
CA MET A 326 6.51 5.40 16.47
C MET A 326 7.66 4.62 15.82
N PHE A 327 8.87 4.83 16.31
CA PHE A 327 10.04 4.07 15.90
C PHE A 327 10.47 3.12 17.00
N GLY A 328 10.77 1.87 16.61
CA GLY A 328 11.29 0.85 17.50
C GLY A 328 12.64 0.35 17.02
N ARG A 329 13.53 0.05 17.95
CA ARG A 329 14.77 -0.66 17.70
C ARG A 329 14.82 -1.87 18.61
N GLN A 330 14.94 -3.04 18.02
CA GLN A 330 15.12 -4.27 18.75
C GLN A 330 16.45 -4.18 19.55
N LYS A 331 16.36 -4.27 20.87
CA LYS A 331 17.56 -4.47 21.68
C LYS A 331 18.07 -5.86 21.41
N ASN A 332 19.37 -5.99 21.11
CA ASN A 332 20.03 -7.26 20.82
C ASN A 332 19.47 -8.39 21.69
N LEU A 333 18.65 -9.24 21.10
CA LEU A 333 18.39 -10.55 21.68
C LEU A 333 19.71 -11.28 21.55
N ALA A 334 20.34 -11.61 22.69
CA ALA A 334 21.46 -12.52 22.69
C ALA A 334 21.02 -13.75 21.87
N LYS A 335 21.79 -14.11 20.84
CA LYS A 335 21.55 -15.37 20.11
C LYS A 335 21.43 -16.46 21.17
N PRO A 336 20.39 -17.32 21.11
CA PRO A 336 20.27 -18.45 21.99
C PRO A 336 21.46 -19.41 21.87
#